data_553ebdf57c63907a21efd42c7ff388d5
#
_entry.id   553ebdf57c63907a21efd42c7ff388d5
#
_cell.length_a   1.000
_cell.length_b   1.000
_cell.length_c   1.000
_cell.angle_alpha   90.00
_cell.angle_beta   90.00
_cell.angle_gamma   90.00
#
_symmetry.space_group_name_H-M   'P 1'
#
loop_
_entity.id
_entity.type
_entity.pdbx_description
1 polymer ?
#
loop_
_entity_poly.entity_id
_entity_poly.type
_entity_poly.pdbx_seq_one_letter_code
_entity_poly.pdbx_strand_id
1 'polypeptide(L)'
;TPVAAIQGYLETMTRSKDMSAEERDTFIAKCYAHCQRLTQLLNDVSTITRLEDGSSCIARQSVNLRAIIDEIASDVALLPDDRRMRVNITLPETMNVDGNSTLLMSIFKNLTDNAIAYSGGRDIFIKLAGEDESFYTLTFADNGIGIDPEHIGHIFERFYRIDAGRSRKLGGTGLGLSIVKNSVLFHGGDIT
;
A
#
# COMPACT_ATOMS: atom_id res chain seq x y z
N THR A 1 6.12 -17.22 9.72
CA THR A 1 4.78 -16.77 9.24
C THR A 1 4.07 -16.00 10.34
N PRO A 2 3.15 -15.05 10.03
CA PRO A 2 2.39 -14.33 11.06
C PRO A 2 1.66 -15.29 12.02
N VAL A 3 1.09 -16.37 11.49
CA VAL A 3 0.38 -17.39 12.30
C VAL A 3 1.29 -18.04 13.34
N ALA A 4 2.47 -18.48 12.93
CA ALA A 4 3.43 -19.09 13.87
C ALA A 4 3.91 -18.11 14.95
N ALA A 5 4.04 -16.83 14.63
CA ALA A 5 4.39 -15.81 15.62
C ALA A 5 3.26 -15.60 16.63
N ILE A 6 1.99 -15.50 16.16
CA ILE A 6 0.82 -15.40 17.03
C ILE A 6 0.74 -16.63 17.96
N GLN A 7 0.87 -17.84 17.42
CA GLN A 7 0.88 -19.07 18.21
C GLN A 7 1.97 -19.05 19.29
N GLY A 8 3.21 -18.70 18.93
CA GLY A 8 4.31 -18.60 19.88
C GLY A 8 4.08 -17.59 21.01
N TYR A 9 3.52 -16.41 20.70
CA TYR A 9 3.16 -15.44 21.75
C TYR A 9 2.05 -15.94 22.65
N LEU A 10 1.00 -16.56 22.09
CA LEU A 10 -0.10 -17.14 22.88
C LEU A 10 0.38 -18.30 23.77
N GLU A 11 1.23 -19.20 23.25
CA GLU A 11 1.82 -20.27 24.03
C GLU A 11 2.67 -19.74 25.19
N THR A 12 3.47 -18.70 24.93
CA THR A 12 4.30 -18.06 25.96
C THR A 12 3.42 -17.48 27.07
N MET A 13 2.37 -16.73 26.71
CA MET A 13 1.43 -16.16 27.68
C MET A 13 0.68 -17.23 28.49
N THR A 14 0.37 -18.38 27.88
CA THR A 14 -0.35 -19.46 28.55
C THR A 14 0.54 -20.23 29.53
N ARG A 15 1.83 -20.37 29.21
CA ARG A 15 2.78 -21.12 30.04
C ARG A 15 3.38 -20.29 31.16
N SER A 16 3.53 -19.00 31.02
CA SER A 16 4.15 -18.09 31.99
C SER A 16 3.12 -17.62 33.02
N LYS A 17 3.10 -18.30 34.19
CA LYS A 17 2.17 -17.94 35.28
C LYS A 17 2.53 -16.61 35.98
N ASP A 18 3.82 -16.24 35.95
CA ASP A 18 4.36 -15.07 36.63
C ASP A 18 4.61 -13.87 35.67
N MET A 19 4.00 -13.88 34.48
CA MET A 19 4.13 -12.80 33.53
C MET A 19 3.48 -11.52 34.06
N SER A 20 4.20 -10.40 34.02
CA SER A 20 3.67 -9.09 34.39
C SER A 20 2.55 -8.64 33.44
N ALA A 21 1.70 -7.73 33.91
CA ALA A 21 0.64 -7.14 33.07
C ALA A 21 1.24 -6.43 31.86
N GLU A 22 2.33 -5.71 32.02
CA GLU A 22 3.02 -4.96 30.94
C GLU A 22 3.60 -5.91 29.86
N GLU A 23 4.21 -7.02 30.26
CA GLU A 23 4.69 -8.05 29.32
C GLU A 23 3.52 -8.67 28.55
N ARG A 24 2.41 -8.97 29.24
CA ARG A 24 1.21 -9.52 28.63
C ARG A 24 0.63 -8.56 27.60
N ASP A 25 0.51 -7.27 27.94
CA ASP A 25 0.00 -6.25 27.03
C ASP A 25 0.90 -6.10 25.79
N THR A 26 2.22 -6.22 25.98
CA THR A 26 3.19 -6.22 24.89
C THR A 26 2.97 -7.41 23.94
N PHE A 27 2.75 -8.62 24.45
CA PHE A 27 2.46 -9.80 23.62
C PHE A 27 1.11 -9.69 22.92
N ILE A 28 0.09 -9.16 23.57
CA ILE A 28 -1.22 -8.90 22.97
C ILE A 28 -1.08 -7.92 21.81
N ALA A 29 -0.36 -6.82 22.00
CA ALA A 29 -0.11 -5.84 20.94
C ALA A 29 0.62 -6.47 19.74
N LYS A 30 1.61 -7.33 19.98
CA LYS A 30 2.30 -8.07 18.91
C LYS A 30 1.37 -9.04 18.18
N CYS A 31 0.53 -9.79 18.90
CA CYS A 31 -0.48 -10.65 18.29
C CYS A 31 -1.44 -9.86 17.41
N TYR A 32 -1.92 -8.73 17.90
CA TYR A 32 -2.82 -7.84 17.16
C TYR A 32 -2.18 -7.33 15.86
N ALA A 33 -0.94 -6.86 15.93
CA ALA A 33 -0.19 -6.41 14.74
C ALA A 33 -0.03 -7.55 13.70
N HIS A 34 0.23 -8.78 14.13
CA HIS A 34 0.30 -9.94 13.22
C HIS A 34 -1.06 -10.32 12.63
N CYS A 35 -2.16 -10.20 13.40
CA CYS A 35 -3.52 -10.39 12.89
C CYS A 35 -3.86 -9.36 11.82
N GLN A 36 -3.59 -8.08 12.06
CA GLN A 36 -3.80 -7.01 11.07
C GLN A 36 -3.03 -7.30 9.77
N ARG A 37 -1.77 -7.73 9.90
CA ARG A 37 -0.96 -8.11 8.74
C ARG A 37 -1.54 -9.30 7.98
N LEU A 38 -2.08 -10.31 8.67
CA LEU A 38 -2.73 -11.45 8.03
C LEU A 38 -3.98 -11.01 7.27
N THR A 39 -4.80 -10.15 7.88
CA THR A 39 -5.99 -9.57 7.24
C THR A 39 -5.60 -8.81 5.96
N GLN A 40 -4.54 -8.00 6.01
CA GLN A 40 -4.05 -7.29 4.83
C GLN A 40 -3.62 -8.26 3.72
N LEU A 41 -2.85 -9.30 4.06
CA LEU A 41 -2.44 -10.34 3.09
C LEU A 41 -3.64 -11.03 2.43
N LEU A 42 -4.69 -11.36 3.19
CA LEU A 42 -5.90 -11.98 2.66
C LEU A 42 -6.65 -11.03 1.71
N ASN A 43 -6.75 -9.75 2.06
CA ASN A 43 -7.36 -8.73 1.22
C ASN A 43 -6.55 -8.52 -0.09
N ASP A 44 -5.22 -8.46 0.02
CA ASP A 44 -4.30 -8.31 -1.12
C ASP A 44 -4.47 -9.48 -2.10
N VAL A 45 -4.43 -10.72 -1.59
CA VAL A 45 -4.62 -11.94 -2.40
C VAL A 45 -6.01 -11.95 -3.03
N SER A 46 -7.08 -11.67 -2.26
CA SER A 46 -8.45 -11.59 -2.78
C SER A 46 -8.59 -10.56 -3.89
N THR A 47 -7.95 -9.39 -3.75
CA THR A 47 -7.95 -8.34 -4.77
C THR A 47 -7.29 -8.82 -6.05
N ILE A 48 -6.11 -9.45 -5.95
CA ILE A 48 -5.38 -9.99 -7.10
C ILE A 48 -6.20 -11.07 -7.80
N THR A 49 -6.76 -12.04 -7.05
CA THR A 49 -7.58 -13.13 -7.61
C THR A 49 -8.79 -12.58 -8.36
N ARG A 50 -9.50 -11.60 -7.78
CA ARG A 50 -10.66 -10.97 -8.43
C ARG A 50 -10.29 -10.23 -9.73
N LEU A 51 -9.10 -9.63 -9.79
CA LEU A 51 -8.60 -8.95 -10.99
C LEU A 51 -8.21 -9.96 -12.08
N GLU A 52 -7.76 -11.18 -11.71
CA GLU A 52 -7.37 -12.25 -12.64
C GLU A 52 -8.55 -13.07 -13.16
N ASP A 53 -9.50 -13.42 -12.29
CA ASP A 53 -10.63 -14.31 -12.64
C ASP A 53 -11.69 -13.65 -13.55
N GLY A 54 -11.55 -12.40 -13.83
CA GLY A 54 -12.38 -11.68 -14.78
C GLY A 54 -12.92 -10.38 -14.23
N SER A 55 -12.46 -9.31 -14.80
CA SER A 55 -12.89 -7.93 -14.55
C SER A 55 -14.40 -7.67 -14.79
N SER A 56 -15.12 -8.62 -15.40
CA SER A 56 -16.54 -8.48 -15.78
C SER A 56 -17.50 -8.29 -14.60
N CYS A 57 -17.10 -8.68 -13.37
CA CYS A 57 -17.93 -8.51 -12.16
C CYS A 57 -17.57 -7.27 -11.34
N ILE A 58 -16.53 -6.52 -11.71
CA ILE A 58 -16.11 -5.33 -10.97
C ILE A 58 -16.77 -4.11 -11.62
N ALA A 59 -17.73 -3.51 -10.91
CA ALA A 59 -18.44 -2.33 -11.40
C ALA A 59 -17.50 -1.14 -11.58
N ARG A 60 -17.66 -0.42 -12.68
CA ARG A 60 -17.00 0.85 -12.99
C ARG A 60 -18.00 1.99 -12.91
N GLN A 61 -17.52 3.14 -12.53
CA GLN A 61 -18.32 4.38 -12.46
C GLN A 61 -17.41 5.60 -12.68
N SER A 62 -17.99 6.76 -12.88
CA SER A 62 -17.23 8.01 -12.92
C SER A 62 -16.68 8.33 -11.54
N VAL A 63 -15.35 8.38 -11.39
CA VAL A 63 -14.64 8.60 -10.13
C VAL A 63 -13.71 9.80 -10.28
N ASN A 64 -13.80 10.76 -9.36
CA ASN A 64 -12.86 11.88 -9.32
C ASN A 64 -11.57 11.45 -8.61
N LEU A 65 -10.48 11.28 -9.37
CA LEU A 65 -9.16 10.91 -8.85
C LEU A 65 -8.60 11.93 -7.86
N ARG A 66 -8.87 13.24 -8.10
CA ARG A 66 -8.40 14.28 -7.18
C ARG A 66 -8.99 14.09 -5.78
N ALA A 67 -10.26 13.75 -5.66
CA ALA A 67 -10.90 13.51 -4.36
C ALA A 67 -10.27 12.32 -3.61
N ILE A 68 -9.94 11.22 -4.33
CA ILE A 68 -9.24 10.07 -3.75
C ILE A 68 -7.86 10.47 -3.21
N ILE A 69 -7.11 11.26 -3.98
CA ILE A 69 -5.76 11.67 -3.62
C ILE A 69 -5.80 12.65 -2.44
N ASP A 70 -6.77 13.55 -2.38
CA ASP A 70 -6.97 14.46 -1.26
C ASP A 70 -7.33 13.71 0.05
N GLU A 71 -8.14 12.64 -0.04
CA GLU A 71 -8.45 11.77 1.10
C GLU A 71 -7.16 11.12 1.64
N ILE A 72 -6.34 10.53 0.77
CA ILE A 72 -5.06 9.93 1.17
C ILE A 72 -4.11 10.96 1.76
N ALA A 73 -4.03 12.15 1.19
CA ALA A 73 -3.19 13.23 1.73
C ALA A 73 -3.64 13.65 3.13
N SER A 74 -4.97 13.67 3.36
CA SER A 74 -5.54 13.95 4.68
C SER A 74 -5.17 12.88 5.70
N ASP A 75 -5.23 11.60 5.32
CA ASP A 75 -4.81 10.48 6.17
C ASP A 75 -3.31 10.57 6.52
N VAL A 76 -2.46 10.88 5.54
CA VAL A 76 -1.01 11.07 5.76
C VAL A 76 -0.73 12.21 6.72
N ALA A 77 -1.50 13.31 6.66
CA ALA A 77 -1.35 14.46 7.55
C ALA A 77 -1.65 14.13 9.02
N LEU A 78 -2.46 13.09 9.29
CA LEU A 78 -2.80 12.62 10.64
C LEU A 78 -1.75 11.67 11.23
N LEU A 79 -0.76 11.23 10.45
CA LEU A 79 0.29 10.34 10.94
C LEU A 79 1.20 11.05 11.96
N PRO A 80 1.82 10.29 12.88
CA PRO A 80 2.87 10.81 13.77
C PRO A 80 4.03 11.45 12.97
N ASP A 81 4.70 12.44 13.55
CA ASP A 81 5.71 13.27 12.87
C ASP A 81 6.87 12.47 12.26
N ASP A 82 7.25 11.36 12.87
CA ASP A 82 8.30 10.46 12.40
C ASP A 82 7.93 9.72 11.09
N ARG A 83 6.63 9.55 10.84
CA ARG A 83 6.08 8.86 9.65
C ARG A 83 5.39 9.80 8.66
N ARG A 84 5.10 11.03 9.08
CA ARG A 84 4.37 12.00 8.25
C ARG A 84 5.23 12.49 7.09
N MET A 85 4.66 12.42 5.89
CA MET A 85 5.22 13.03 4.68
C MET A 85 4.34 14.19 4.21
N ARG A 86 4.92 15.17 3.53
CA ARG A 86 4.17 16.23 2.86
C ARG A 86 3.72 15.72 1.49
N VAL A 87 2.42 15.75 1.23
CA VAL A 87 1.86 15.36 -0.06
C VAL A 87 1.61 16.62 -0.89
N ASN A 88 2.39 16.77 -1.95
CA ASN A 88 2.34 17.92 -2.86
C ASN A 88 1.54 17.51 -4.10
N ILE A 89 0.32 18.05 -4.24
CA ILE A 89 -0.61 17.69 -5.30
C ILE A 89 -0.69 18.82 -6.32
N THR A 90 -0.37 18.51 -7.59
CA THR A 90 -0.48 19.42 -8.73
C THR A 90 -1.39 18.77 -9.77
N LEU A 91 -2.68 18.74 -9.45
CA LEU A 91 -3.76 18.16 -10.27
C LEU A 91 -4.93 19.15 -10.38
N PRO A 92 -5.74 19.09 -11.45
CA PRO A 92 -7.02 19.79 -11.53
C PRO A 92 -7.95 19.40 -10.36
N GLU A 93 -8.85 20.29 -9.96
CA GLU A 93 -9.83 20.00 -8.90
C GLU A 93 -10.82 18.88 -9.30
N THR A 94 -11.09 18.77 -10.59
CA THR A 94 -11.95 17.71 -11.15
C THR A 94 -11.17 16.92 -12.17
N MET A 95 -11.00 15.63 -11.91
CA MET A 95 -10.26 14.69 -12.74
C MET A 95 -11.00 13.34 -12.74
N ASN A 96 -11.99 13.23 -13.62
CA ASN A 96 -12.88 12.07 -13.66
C ASN A 96 -12.34 10.97 -14.57
N VAL A 97 -12.35 9.75 -14.07
CA VAL A 97 -12.05 8.54 -14.84
C VAL A 97 -13.20 7.54 -14.69
N ASP A 98 -13.43 6.73 -15.73
CA ASP A 98 -14.31 5.58 -15.62
C ASP A 98 -13.57 4.43 -14.94
N GLY A 99 -13.94 4.10 -13.71
CA GLY A 99 -13.20 3.13 -12.93
C GLY A 99 -13.90 2.63 -11.68
N ASN A 100 -13.19 1.78 -10.95
CA ASN A 100 -13.62 1.29 -9.64
C ASN A 100 -12.91 2.08 -8.53
N SER A 101 -13.68 2.77 -7.69
CA SER A 101 -13.14 3.65 -6.64
C SER A 101 -12.21 2.93 -5.65
N THR A 102 -12.54 1.69 -5.28
CA THR A 102 -11.73 0.88 -4.35
C THR A 102 -10.37 0.52 -4.96
N LEU A 103 -10.33 0.16 -6.24
CA LEU A 103 -9.07 -0.16 -6.93
C LEU A 103 -8.24 1.11 -7.17
N LEU A 104 -8.86 2.22 -7.54
CA LEU A 104 -8.19 3.51 -7.69
C LEU A 104 -7.60 4.00 -6.36
N MET A 105 -8.37 3.91 -5.26
CA MET A 105 -7.87 4.19 -3.91
C MET A 105 -6.68 3.28 -3.57
N SER A 106 -6.77 1.98 -3.89
CA SER A 106 -5.70 1.00 -3.63
C SER A 106 -4.41 1.34 -4.38
N ILE A 107 -4.48 1.87 -5.61
CA ILE A 107 -3.29 2.31 -6.36
C ILE A 107 -2.52 3.36 -5.55
N PHE A 108 -3.16 4.49 -5.26
CA PHE A 108 -2.49 5.61 -4.61
C PHE A 108 -2.10 5.31 -3.16
N LYS A 109 -2.93 4.53 -2.45
CA LYS A 109 -2.61 4.10 -1.09
C LYS A 109 -1.37 3.22 -1.04
N ASN A 110 -1.24 2.21 -1.92
CA ASN A 110 -0.05 1.34 -1.96
C ASN A 110 1.22 2.13 -2.33
N LEU A 111 1.14 3.07 -3.28
CA LEU A 111 2.26 3.93 -3.64
C LEU A 111 2.67 4.81 -2.45
N THR A 112 1.70 5.42 -1.77
CA THR A 112 1.92 6.27 -0.59
C THR A 112 2.50 5.47 0.58
N ASP A 113 1.94 4.30 0.89
CA ASP A 113 2.43 3.42 1.97
C ASP A 113 3.89 2.98 1.69
N ASN A 114 4.24 2.71 0.42
CA ASN A 114 5.61 2.40 0.02
C ASN A 114 6.55 3.60 0.21
N ALA A 115 6.15 4.80 -0.19
CA ALA A 115 6.93 6.01 0.04
C ALA A 115 7.19 6.23 1.54
N ILE A 116 6.17 6.13 2.38
CA ILE A 116 6.29 6.28 3.84
C ILE A 116 7.21 5.22 4.45
N ALA A 117 7.11 3.96 3.99
CA ALA A 117 7.83 2.84 4.59
C ALA A 117 9.29 2.75 4.14
N TYR A 118 9.60 3.10 2.90
CA TYR A 118 10.86 2.72 2.27
C TYR A 118 11.68 3.89 1.74
N SER A 119 11.08 5.04 1.39
CA SER A 119 11.81 6.12 0.72
C SER A 119 12.85 6.79 1.62
N GLY A 120 12.57 6.93 2.91
CA GLY A 120 13.36 7.77 3.82
C GLY A 120 13.24 9.27 3.53
N GLY A 121 12.47 9.66 2.52
CA GLY A 121 12.15 11.05 2.18
C GLY A 121 11.09 11.67 3.08
N ARG A 122 10.75 12.91 2.79
CA ARG A 122 9.74 13.69 3.54
C ARG A 122 8.63 14.25 2.65
N ASP A 123 8.78 14.13 1.34
CA ASP A 123 7.85 14.70 0.38
C ASP A 123 7.40 13.64 -0.63
N ILE A 124 6.10 13.66 -0.93
CA ILE A 124 5.48 12.94 -2.04
C ILE A 124 4.97 13.99 -3.02
N PHE A 125 5.16 13.77 -4.31
CA PHE A 125 4.71 14.63 -5.39
C PHE A 125 3.77 13.85 -6.31
N ILE A 126 2.55 14.36 -6.50
CA ILE A 126 1.57 13.79 -7.41
C ILE A 126 1.20 14.87 -8.42
N LYS A 127 1.53 14.64 -9.69
CA LYS A 127 1.39 15.66 -10.75
C LYS A 127 0.72 15.07 -11.98
N LEU A 128 -0.08 15.87 -12.66
CA LEU A 128 -0.51 15.61 -14.02
C LEU A 128 0.67 15.90 -14.96
N ALA A 129 1.17 14.85 -15.63
CA ALA A 129 2.28 14.96 -16.59
C ALA A 129 1.76 15.15 -18.03
N GLY A 130 0.56 14.64 -18.33
CA GLY A 130 -0.06 14.76 -19.63
C GLY A 130 -1.52 14.32 -19.61
N GLU A 131 -2.24 14.75 -20.63
CA GLU A 131 -3.64 14.41 -20.86
C GLU A 131 -3.88 14.30 -22.36
N ASP A 132 -4.60 13.28 -22.77
CA ASP A 132 -5.15 13.15 -24.12
C ASP A 132 -6.65 12.81 -24.06
N GLU A 133 -7.28 12.50 -25.19
CA GLU A 133 -8.72 12.19 -25.25
C GLU A 133 -9.12 10.94 -24.45
N SER A 134 -8.18 10.07 -24.12
CA SER A 134 -8.44 8.75 -23.54
C SER A 134 -7.77 8.54 -22.18
N PHE A 135 -6.65 9.21 -21.90
CA PHE A 135 -5.82 8.94 -20.74
C PHE A 135 -5.32 10.19 -20.04
N TYR A 136 -5.22 10.10 -18.74
CA TYR A 136 -4.40 10.97 -17.90
C TYR A 136 -3.06 10.30 -17.61
N THR A 137 -1.97 11.00 -17.83
CA THR A 137 -0.63 10.55 -17.40
C THR A 137 -0.27 11.24 -16.10
N LEU A 138 -0.11 10.46 -15.03
CA LEU A 138 0.25 10.95 -13.71
C LEU A 138 1.68 10.57 -13.35
N THR A 139 2.39 11.48 -12.71
CA THR A 139 3.65 11.18 -12.02
C THR A 139 3.39 11.09 -10.52
N PHE A 140 3.78 9.97 -9.92
CA PHE A 140 3.90 9.80 -8.48
C PHE A 140 5.37 9.63 -8.13
N ALA A 141 5.92 10.50 -7.31
CA ALA A 141 7.33 10.50 -6.93
C ALA A 141 7.51 10.84 -5.45
N ASP A 142 8.56 10.33 -4.83
CA ASP A 142 9.04 10.77 -3.53
C ASP A 142 10.46 11.37 -3.65
N ASN A 143 10.92 12.06 -2.61
CA ASN A 143 12.29 12.62 -2.55
C ASN A 143 13.22 11.74 -1.70
N GLY A 144 13.02 10.44 -1.71
CA GLY A 144 13.80 9.47 -0.95
C GLY A 144 15.05 8.94 -1.64
N ILE A 145 15.49 7.77 -1.17
CA ILE A 145 16.74 7.13 -1.62
C ILE A 145 16.67 6.55 -3.04
N GLY A 146 15.45 6.46 -3.62
CA GLY A 146 15.24 5.82 -4.92
C GLY A 146 15.32 4.29 -4.89
N ILE A 147 15.29 3.70 -6.08
CA ILE A 147 15.35 2.25 -6.30
C ILE A 147 16.55 1.97 -7.19
N ASP A 148 17.40 1.01 -6.79
CA ASP A 148 18.53 0.58 -7.62
C ASP A 148 18.03 0.05 -8.98
N PRO A 149 18.67 0.44 -10.10
CA PRO A 149 18.27 0.00 -11.44
C PRO A 149 18.10 -1.50 -11.60
N GLU A 150 18.88 -2.31 -10.90
CA GLU A 150 18.76 -3.77 -10.97
C GLU A 150 17.41 -4.33 -10.48
N HIS A 151 16.73 -3.56 -9.62
CA HIS A 151 15.44 -3.96 -9.04
C HIS A 151 14.23 -3.46 -9.83
N ILE A 152 14.38 -2.39 -10.63
CA ILE A 152 13.26 -1.71 -11.31
C ILE A 152 12.42 -2.68 -12.16
N GLY A 153 13.06 -3.61 -12.87
CA GLY A 153 12.38 -4.60 -13.69
C GLY A 153 11.48 -5.57 -12.90
N HIS A 154 11.71 -5.69 -11.59
CA HIS A 154 11.09 -6.71 -10.72
C HIS A 154 10.11 -6.15 -9.69
N ILE A 155 10.10 -4.82 -9.46
CA ILE A 155 9.31 -4.22 -8.36
C ILE A 155 7.81 -4.51 -8.43
N PHE A 156 7.27 -4.80 -9.60
CA PHE A 156 5.87 -5.15 -9.82
C PHE A 156 5.58 -6.65 -9.74
N GLU A 157 6.61 -7.49 -9.54
CA GLU A 157 6.43 -8.93 -9.36
C GLU A 157 5.84 -9.22 -7.97
N ARG A 158 5.01 -10.26 -7.89
CA ARG A 158 4.40 -10.67 -6.62
C ARG A 158 5.45 -11.20 -5.66
N PHE A 159 5.32 -10.78 -4.40
CA PHE A 159 6.23 -11.14 -3.30
C PHE A 159 7.67 -10.66 -3.47
N TYR A 160 7.96 -9.88 -4.52
CA TYR A 160 9.29 -9.31 -4.73
C TYR A 160 9.61 -8.27 -3.65
N ARG A 161 10.85 -8.26 -3.18
CA ARG A 161 11.32 -7.38 -2.10
C ARG A 161 12.82 -7.19 -2.22
N ILE A 162 13.26 -5.95 -2.23
CA ILE A 162 14.68 -5.57 -2.31
C ILE A 162 15.43 -6.05 -1.06
N ASP A 163 14.86 -5.83 0.13
CA ASP A 163 15.41 -6.28 1.41
C ASP A 163 14.35 -7.03 2.23
N ALA A 164 14.45 -8.35 2.22
CA ALA A 164 13.53 -9.21 2.95
C ALA A 164 13.62 -9.05 4.49
N GLY A 165 14.75 -8.57 5.03
CA GLY A 165 14.96 -8.34 6.46
C GLY A 165 14.27 -7.07 6.94
N ARG A 166 14.59 -5.94 6.33
CA ARG A 166 14.04 -4.61 6.65
C ARG A 166 12.53 -4.56 6.39
N SER A 167 12.11 -5.07 5.24
CA SER A 167 10.70 -5.10 4.87
C SER A 167 9.84 -5.99 5.77
N ARG A 168 10.40 -7.07 6.39
CA ARG A 168 9.68 -7.88 7.39
C ARG A 168 9.38 -7.10 8.66
N LYS A 169 10.30 -6.26 9.10
CA LYS A 169 10.11 -5.39 10.27
C LYS A 169 9.05 -4.32 10.02
N LEU A 170 8.98 -3.79 8.80
CA LEU A 170 8.01 -2.78 8.38
C LEU A 170 6.64 -3.35 7.96
N GLY A 171 6.46 -4.68 7.99
CA GLY A 171 5.16 -5.32 7.76
C GLY A 171 4.78 -5.52 6.29
N GLY A 172 5.59 -5.15 5.32
CA GLY A 172 5.27 -5.26 3.90
C GLY A 172 4.93 -6.68 3.45
N THR A 173 3.92 -6.83 2.59
CA THR A 173 3.46 -8.11 2.02
C THR A 173 4.23 -8.52 0.77
N GLY A 174 4.79 -7.55 0.04
CA GLY A 174 5.37 -7.73 -1.29
C GLY A 174 4.32 -7.83 -2.39
N LEU A 175 3.07 -7.51 -2.08
CA LEU A 175 1.95 -7.54 -3.03
C LEU A 175 1.50 -6.14 -3.48
N GLY A 176 1.83 -5.10 -2.72
CA GLY A 176 1.32 -3.75 -2.95
C GLY A 176 1.55 -3.24 -4.38
N LEU A 177 2.79 -3.29 -4.90
CA LEU A 177 3.08 -2.81 -6.26
C LEU A 177 2.48 -3.73 -7.35
N SER A 178 2.37 -5.03 -7.11
CA SER A 178 1.66 -5.92 -8.05
C SER A 178 0.15 -5.63 -8.09
N ILE A 179 -0.45 -5.23 -6.97
CA ILE A 179 -1.84 -4.75 -6.92
C ILE A 179 -1.97 -3.44 -7.69
N VAL A 180 -1.03 -2.51 -7.52
CA VAL A 180 -0.99 -1.26 -8.29
C VAL A 180 -1.01 -1.58 -9.78
N LYS A 181 -0.08 -2.39 -10.27
CA LYS A 181 0.02 -2.76 -11.69
C LYS A 181 -1.27 -3.39 -12.21
N ASN A 182 -1.80 -4.40 -11.52
CA ASN A 182 -3.04 -5.07 -11.95
C ASN A 182 -4.25 -4.14 -11.91
N SER A 183 -4.33 -3.23 -10.93
CA SER A 183 -5.40 -2.25 -10.86
C SER A 183 -5.32 -1.21 -11.97
N VAL A 184 -4.12 -0.75 -12.35
CA VAL A 184 -3.91 0.14 -13.49
C VAL A 184 -4.30 -0.56 -14.80
N LEU A 185 -3.85 -1.82 -15.00
CA LEU A 185 -4.22 -2.62 -16.17
C LEU A 185 -5.74 -2.85 -16.27
N PHE A 186 -6.43 -3.10 -15.13
CA PHE A 186 -7.89 -3.20 -15.08
C PHE A 186 -8.58 -1.93 -15.62
N HIS A 187 -8.00 -0.76 -15.40
CA HIS A 187 -8.50 0.52 -15.92
C HIS A 187 -8.07 0.82 -17.36
N GLY A 188 -7.35 -0.11 -18.00
CA GLY A 188 -6.86 0.06 -19.38
C GLY A 188 -5.59 0.92 -19.47
N GLY A 189 -4.99 1.28 -18.34
CA GLY A 189 -3.75 2.06 -18.26
C GLY A 189 -2.50 1.21 -18.26
N ASP A 190 -1.35 1.88 -18.12
CA ASP A 190 -0.04 1.28 -17.94
C ASP A 190 0.73 1.99 -16.82
N ILE A 191 1.76 1.32 -16.27
CA ILE A 191 2.64 1.85 -15.23
C ILE A 191 4.09 1.45 -15.50
N THR A 192 4.99 2.43 -15.43
CA THR A 192 6.41 2.26 -15.69
C THR A 192 7.26 2.79 -14.54
#